data_9e6acf3eeb7a6916e18197ab187cbd39
#
_entry.id   9e6acf3eeb7a6916e18197ab187cbd39
#
_cell.length_a   1.000
_cell.length_b   1.000
_cell.length_c   1.000
_cell.angle_alpha   90.00
_cell.angle_beta   90.00
_cell.angle_gamma   90.00
#
_symmetry.space_group_name_H-M   'P 1'
#
loop_
_entity.id
_entity.type
_entity.pdbx_description
1 polymer ?
#
loop_
_entity_poly.entity_id
_entity_poly.type
_entity_poly.pdbx_seq_one_letter_code
_entity_poly.pdbx_strand_id
1 'polypeptide(L)'
;LEQLTDSVPDMDWIRIMYSYPGYVTDRLIEVMATRKQILPYLDMPLQHAHPKTLYRMKRPSNIDWVHKTLAKMRATIPELSIRTTFIVGYPGETDEEYQALYDFVNEIRFDRVGAFQFSFEPGTTSAPLGDPVPAPVKQERFERLMELQQPISLQVNQSYVGKTLDVLVEGFDNGISIGRSYRDAPEIDGMVLIEGKAKVGDIVPVRITGAMAYDLTGALTQSLIKL
;
A
#
# COMPACT_ATOMS: atom_id res chain seq x y z
N LEU A 1 2.92 -10.09 -17.48
CA LEU A 1 4.09 -9.40 -16.90
C LEU A 1 5.39 -9.89 -17.53
N GLU A 2 5.65 -11.21 -17.65
CA GLU A 2 6.88 -11.74 -18.23
C GLU A 2 7.11 -11.20 -19.64
N GLN A 3 6.13 -11.32 -20.53
CA GLN A 3 6.23 -10.76 -21.90
C GLN A 3 6.46 -9.23 -21.88
N LEU A 4 5.85 -8.52 -20.95
CA LEU A 4 6.06 -7.09 -20.79
C LEU A 4 7.52 -6.80 -20.41
N THR A 5 8.03 -7.44 -19.36
CA THR A 5 9.42 -7.24 -18.92
C THR A 5 10.44 -7.64 -19.97
N ASP A 6 10.16 -8.68 -20.76
CA ASP A 6 11.02 -9.12 -21.86
C ASP A 6 11.01 -8.13 -23.04
N SER A 7 9.89 -7.43 -23.27
CA SER A 7 9.77 -6.44 -24.36
C SER A 7 10.30 -5.06 -24.01
N VAL A 8 10.50 -4.74 -22.74
CA VAL A 8 11.01 -3.44 -22.24
C VAL A 8 12.20 -3.65 -21.29
N PRO A 9 13.32 -4.23 -21.75
CA PRO A 9 14.43 -4.63 -20.87
C PRO A 9 15.07 -3.45 -20.14
N ASP A 10 14.99 -2.25 -20.72
CA ASP A 10 15.58 -1.02 -20.18
C ASP A 10 14.62 -0.23 -19.27
N MET A 11 13.43 -0.77 -18.98
CA MET A 11 12.50 -0.15 -18.04
C MET A 11 12.98 -0.36 -16.61
N ASP A 12 13.19 0.73 -15.87
CA ASP A 12 13.66 0.65 -14.49
C ASP A 12 12.59 0.13 -13.53
N TRP A 13 11.37 0.67 -13.61
CA TRP A 13 10.31 0.39 -12.64
C TRP A 13 8.96 0.06 -13.28
N ILE A 14 8.42 -1.10 -12.93
CA ILE A 14 7.05 -1.53 -13.26
C ILE A 14 6.33 -1.79 -11.94
N ARG A 15 5.27 -1.03 -11.68
CA ARG A 15 4.44 -1.14 -10.47
C ARG A 15 3.12 -1.81 -10.79
N ILE A 16 2.72 -2.77 -9.94
CA ILE A 16 1.41 -3.43 -10.04
C ILE A 16 0.41 -2.69 -9.14
N MET A 17 -0.64 -2.15 -9.75
CA MET A 17 -1.70 -1.43 -9.06
C MET A 17 -3.03 -2.16 -9.22
N TYR A 18 -3.93 -2.00 -8.24
CA TYR A 18 -5.31 -2.50 -8.27
C TYR A 18 -5.44 -4.00 -8.52
N SER A 19 -4.59 -4.79 -7.87
CA SER A 19 -4.67 -6.25 -7.98
C SER A 19 -5.89 -6.79 -7.24
N TYR A 20 -6.79 -7.42 -7.99
CA TYR A 20 -7.92 -8.12 -7.37
C TYR A 20 -7.43 -9.38 -6.64
N PRO A 21 -7.85 -9.67 -5.39
CA PRO A 21 -7.31 -10.78 -4.60
C PRO A 21 -7.29 -12.12 -5.34
N GLY A 22 -8.36 -12.45 -6.06
CA GLY A 22 -8.46 -13.69 -6.85
C GLY A 22 -7.47 -13.84 -8.00
N TYR A 23 -6.75 -12.79 -8.39
CA TYR A 23 -5.72 -12.84 -9.44
C TYR A 23 -4.29 -12.95 -8.90
N VAL A 24 -4.10 -12.94 -7.58
CA VAL A 24 -2.79 -13.17 -6.98
C VAL A 24 -2.49 -14.67 -6.98
N THR A 25 -1.87 -15.12 -8.06
CA THR A 25 -1.47 -16.51 -8.27
C THR A 25 -0.03 -16.76 -7.83
N ASP A 26 0.32 -18.04 -7.63
CA ASP A 26 1.71 -18.42 -7.34
C ASP A 26 2.68 -17.95 -8.43
N ARG A 27 2.23 -18.00 -9.70
CA ARG A 27 3.02 -17.51 -10.83
C ARG A 27 3.25 -16.00 -10.76
N LEU A 28 2.24 -15.22 -10.35
CA LEU A 28 2.40 -13.78 -10.14
C LEU A 28 3.45 -13.49 -9.07
N ILE A 29 3.38 -14.21 -7.93
CA ILE A 29 4.33 -14.06 -6.82
C ILE A 29 5.76 -14.38 -7.28
N GLU A 30 5.94 -15.48 -8.03
CA GLU A 30 7.23 -15.87 -8.60
C GLU A 30 7.80 -14.82 -9.57
N VAL A 31 6.96 -14.29 -10.46
CA VAL A 31 7.36 -13.25 -11.42
C VAL A 31 7.75 -11.96 -10.70
N MET A 32 7.01 -11.56 -9.66
CA MET A 32 7.36 -10.40 -8.83
C MET A 32 8.70 -10.60 -8.10
N ALA A 33 8.98 -11.82 -7.63
CA ALA A 33 10.21 -12.12 -6.92
C ALA A 33 11.45 -12.21 -7.82
N THR A 34 11.28 -12.50 -9.12
CA THR A 34 12.39 -12.82 -10.03
C THR A 34 12.69 -11.75 -11.08
N ARG A 35 11.73 -10.90 -11.41
CA ARG A 35 11.88 -9.83 -12.42
C ARG A 35 12.27 -8.52 -11.76
N LYS A 36 13.50 -8.07 -11.97
CA LYS A 36 14.07 -6.86 -11.33
C LYS A 36 13.30 -5.57 -11.63
N GLN A 37 12.69 -5.46 -12.81
CA GLN A 37 11.90 -4.30 -13.20
C GLN A 37 10.59 -4.19 -12.42
N ILE A 38 10.07 -5.32 -11.89
CA ILE A 38 8.82 -5.34 -11.13
C ILE A 38 9.14 -4.97 -9.69
N LEU A 39 8.60 -3.84 -9.26
CA LEU A 39 8.81 -3.36 -7.90
C LEU A 39 8.21 -4.35 -6.87
N PRO A 40 8.86 -4.58 -5.73
CA PRO A 40 8.31 -5.35 -4.61
C PRO A 40 7.21 -4.52 -3.89
N TYR A 41 6.18 -4.20 -4.63
CA TYR A 41 5.02 -3.42 -4.20
C TYR A 41 3.75 -4.02 -4.82
N LEU A 42 2.73 -4.20 -4.01
CA LEU A 42 1.42 -4.62 -4.49
C LEU A 42 0.31 -3.81 -3.84
N ASP A 43 -0.53 -3.17 -4.67
CA ASP A 43 -1.80 -2.61 -4.23
C ASP A 43 -2.91 -3.64 -4.46
N MET A 44 -3.46 -4.15 -3.35
CA MET A 44 -4.49 -5.19 -3.35
C MET A 44 -5.69 -4.75 -2.48
N PRO A 45 -6.65 -4.03 -3.06
CA PRO A 45 -7.83 -3.56 -2.33
C PRO A 45 -8.71 -4.72 -1.86
N LEU A 46 -8.66 -5.06 -0.57
CA LEU A 46 -9.43 -6.14 0.05
C LEU A 46 -10.88 -5.74 0.34
N GLN A 47 -11.13 -4.47 0.57
CA GLN A 47 -12.41 -3.82 0.87
C GLN A 47 -12.95 -4.09 2.28
N HIS A 48 -12.81 -5.29 2.81
CA HIS A 48 -13.16 -5.69 4.16
C HIS A 48 -12.41 -6.96 4.56
N ALA A 49 -12.53 -7.40 5.83
CA ALA A 49 -11.93 -8.64 6.31
C ALA A 49 -12.97 -9.62 6.88
N HIS A 50 -14.24 -9.24 7.03
CA HIS A 50 -15.27 -10.15 7.52
C HIS A 50 -16.00 -10.84 6.36
N PRO A 51 -16.15 -12.20 6.38
CA PRO A 51 -16.73 -12.95 5.26
C PRO A 51 -18.15 -12.51 4.86
N LYS A 52 -19.01 -12.19 5.82
CA LYS A 52 -20.40 -11.76 5.53
C LYS A 52 -20.43 -10.41 4.84
N THR A 53 -19.60 -9.46 5.26
CA THR A 53 -19.50 -8.13 4.62
C THR A 53 -18.95 -8.27 3.21
N LEU A 54 -17.87 -9.05 3.02
CA LEU A 54 -17.31 -9.34 1.70
C LEU A 54 -18.34 -10.02 0.77
N TYR A 55 -19.13 -10.95 1.30
CA TYR A 55 -20.21 -11.56 0.53
C TYR A 55 -21.26 -10.54 0.06
N ARG A 56 -21.68 -9.62 0.95
CA ARG A 56 -22.58 -8.50 0.59
C ARG A 56 -21.96 -7.56 -0.46
N MET A 57 -20.63 -7.35 -0.39
CA MET A 57 -19.86 -6.57 -1.37
C MET A 57 -19.61 -7.34 -2.68
N LYS A 58 -20.07 -8.60 -2.79
CA LYS A 58 -19.75 -9.51 -3.91
C LYS A 58 -18.24 -9.65 -4.15
N ARG A 59 -17.48 -9.75 -3.07
CA ARG A 59 -16.03 -9.95 -3.05
C ARG A 59 -15.67 -11.35 -2.58
N PRO A 60 -14.46 -11.86 -2.93
CA PRO A 60 -13.96 -13.10 -2.36
C PRO A 60 -13.95 -13.02 -0.83
N SER A 61 -14.62 -13.98 -0.19
CA SER A 61 -14.85 -13.98 1.26
C SER A 61 -13.99 -15.00 2.04
N ASN A 62 -13.06 -15.65 1.35
CA ASN A 62 -12.14 -16.62 1.98
C ASN A 62 -10.96 -15.89 2.62
N ILE A 63 -11.11 -15.50 3.88
CA ILE A 63 -10.08 -14.77 4.64
C ILE A 63 -8.86 -15.65 4.94
N ASP A 64 -9.04 -16.95 5.15
CA ASP A 64 -7.91 -17.87 5.34
C ASP A 64 -6.99 -17.91 4.10
N TRP A 65 -7.59 -17.84 2.91
CA TRP A 65 -6.81 -17.72 1.67
C TRP A 65 -6.03 -16.41 1.62
N VAL A 66 -6.64 -15.30 2.07
CA VAL A 66 -5.98 -13.99 2.12
C VAL A 66 -4.77 -14.05 3.06
N HIS A 67 -4.93 -14.57 4.30
CA HIS A 67 -3.82 -14.74 5.25
C HIS A 67 -2.68 -15.57 4.65
N LYS A 68 -3.00 -16.74 4.08
CA LYS A 68 -2.00 -17.62 3.46
C LYS A 68 -1.27 -16.97 2.29
N THR A 69 -2.01 -16.23 1.45
CA THR A 69 -1.44 -15.54 0.29
C THR A 69 -0.51 -14.41 0.73
N LEU A 70 -0.91 -13.57 1.67
CA LEU A 70 -0.08 -12.50 2.19
C LEU A 70 1.19 -13.03 2.87
N ALA A 71 1.06 -14.09 3.68
CA ALA A 71 2.21 -14.75 4.30
C ALA A 71 3.19 -15.33 3.24
N LYS A 72 2.66 -16.00 2.22
CA LYS A 72 3.46 -16.52 1.11
C LYS A 72 4.17 -15.41 0.35
N MET A 73 3.48 -14.33 0.03
CA MET A 73 4.07 -13.18 -0.66
C MET A 73 5.24 -12.58 0.13
N ARG A 74 5.06 -12.33 1.43
CA ARG A 74 6.12 -11.79 2.30
C ARG A 74 7.31 -12.73 2.44
N ALA A 75 7.07 -14.04 2.43
CA ALA A 75 8.13 -15.04 2.48
C ALA A 75 8.92 -15.17 1.17
N THR A 76 8.26 -14.87 0.03
CA THR A 76 8.84 -15.09 -1.31
C THR A 76 9.46 -13.82 -1.89
N ILE A 77 8.88 -12.66 -1.61
CA ILE A 77 9.30 -11.36 -2.17
C ILE A 77 9.98 -10.56 -1.04
N PRO A 78 11.30 -10.42 -1.07
CA PRO A 78 12.02 -9.61 -0.08
C PRO A 78 11.53 -8.16 -0.08
N GLU A 79 11.39 -7.58 1.10
CA GLU A 79 11.03 -6.17 1.28
C GLU A 79 9.70 -5.75 0.62
N LEU A 80 8.79 -6.70 0.41
CA LEU A 80 7.48 -6.44 -0.19
C LEU A 80 6.71 -5.38 0.61
N SER A 81 6.31 -4.32 -0.08
CA SER A 81 5.37 -3.32 0.44
C SER A 81 3.95 -3.66 -0.03
N ILE A 82 3.01 -3.77 0.90
CA ILE A 82 1.62 -4.11 0.60
C ILE A 82 0.72 -2.93 0.97
N ARG A 83 0.03 -2.42 -0.05
CA ARG A 83 -1.06 -1.47 0.10
C ARG A 83 -2.41 -2.18 -0.01
N THR A 84 -3.36 -1.76 0.79
CA THR A 84 -4.74 -2.21 0.70
C THR A 84 -5.72 -1.06 0.92
N THR A 85 -6.99 -1.30 0.62
CA THR A 85 -8.07 -0.34 0.82
C THR A 85 -9.25 -1.04 1.47
N PHE A 86 -9.88 -0.37 2.44
CA PHE A 86 -11.07 -0.85 3.15
C PHE A 86 -12.21 0.15 3.06
N ILE A 87 -13.44 -0.36 3.14
CA ILE A 87 -14.67 0.43 3.23
C ILE A 87 -15.33 0.09 4.57
N VAL A 88 -15.52 1.09 5.40
CA VAL A 88 -16.23 0.99 6.68
C VAL A 88 -17.66 1.50 6.55
N GLY A 89 -18.57 0.96 7.38
CA GLY A 89 -19.98 1.36 7.36
C GLY A 89 -20.72 0.86 6.12
N TYR A 90 -20.29 -0.23 5.50
CA TYR A 90 -21.02 -0.85 4.41
C TYR A 90 -22.41 -1.32 4.91
N PRO A 91 -23.48 -1.25 4.07
CA PRO A 91 -24.83 -1.65 4.48
C PRO A 91 -24.87 -3.00 5.19
N GLY A 92 -25.40 -3.00 6.43
CA GLY A 92 -25.50 -4.17 7.28
C GLY A 92 -24.20 -4.58 8.00
N GLU A 93 -23.15 -3.76 7.98
CA GLU A 93 -21.95 -3.98 8.78
C GLU A 93 -22.28 -3.84 10.26
N THR A 94 -22.07 -4.90 11.05
CA THR A 94 -22.25 -4.90 12.51
C THR A 94 -20.95 -4.49 13.22
N ASP A 95 -21.03 -4.29 14.56
CA ASP A 95 -19.84 -3.99 15.36
C ASP A 95 -18.86 -5.16 15.39
N GLU A 96 -19.35 -6.41 15.41
CA GLU A 96 -18.52 -7.59 15.34
C GLU A 96 -17.80 -7.71 13.96
N GLU A 97 -18.50 -7.35 12.89
CA GLU A 97 -17.92 -7.37 11.54
C GLU A 97 -16.83 -6.30 11.39
N TYR A 98 -17.07 -5.09 11.94
CA TYR A 98 -16.05 -4.04 11.99
C TYR A 98 -14.87 -4.44 12.89
N GLN A 99 -15.14 -5.05 14.07
CA GLN A 99 -14.06 -5.49 14.95
C GLN A 99 -13.17 -6.54 14.27
N ALA A 100 -13.74 -7.46 13.49
CA ALA A 100 -12.97 -8.42 12.71
C ALA A 100 -12.06 -7.73 11.66
N LEU A 101 -12.51 -6.63 11.05
CA LEU A 101 -11.67 -5.81 10.17
C LEU A 101 -10.53 -5.14 10.95
N TYR A 102 -10.83 -4.56 12.09
CA TYR A 102 -9.84 -3.90 12.96
C TYR A 102 -8.75 -4.88 13.41
N ASP A 103 -9.14 -6.06 13.89
CA ASP A 103 -8.23 -7.12 14.34
C ASP A 103 -7.35 -7.63 13.18
N PHE A 104 -7.94 -7.80 12.01
CA PHE A 104 -7.23 -8.19 10.80
C PHE A 104 -6.14 -7.18 10.41
N VAL A 105 -6.44 -5.89 10.43
CA VAL A 105 -5.46 -4.83 10.12
C VAL A 105 -4.33 -4.83 11.15
N ASN A 106 -4.67 -4.99 12.43
CA ASN A 106 -3.69 -5.09 13.52
C ASN A 106 -2.77 -6.30 13.39
N GLU A 107 -3.31 -7.44 12.97
CA GLU A 107 -2.55 -8.70 12.78
C GLU A 107 -1.64 -8.62 11.54
N ILE A 108 -2.21 -8.26 10.39
CA ILE A 108 -1.50 -8.28 9.11
C ILE A 108 -0.44 -7.18 9.01
N ARG A 109 -0.69 -6.01 9.63
CA ARG A 109 0.24 -4.88 9.64
C ARG A 109 0.67 -4.47 8.23
N PHE A 110 -0.29 -4.00 7.46
CA PHE A 110 -0.04 -3.48 6.11
C PHE A 110 0.90 -2.26 6.14
N ASP A 111 1.71 -2.11 5.09
CA ASP A 111 2.56 -0.91 4.93
C ASP A 111 1.71 0.34 4.75
N ARG A 112 0.67 0.23 3.92
CA ARG A 112 -0.25 1.31 3.59
C ARG A 112 -1.70 0.82 3.63
N VAL A 113 -2.56 1.59 4.27
CA VAL A 113 -4.01 1.37 4.28
C VAL A 113 -4.72 2.65 3.87
N GLY A 114 -5.55 2.55 2.85
CA GLY A 114 -6.58 3.53 2.58
C GLY A 114 -7.90 3.08 3.21
N ALA A 115 -8.61 3.98 3.89
CA ALA A 115 -9.94 3.71 4.38
C ALA A 115 -10.95 4.69 3.76
N PHE A 116 -12.15 4.22 3.48
CA PHE A 116 -13.26 5.04 3.00
C PHE A 116 -14.52 4.69 3.77
N GLN A 117 -15.35 5.70 4.02
CA GLN A 117 -16.71 5.47 4.49
C GLN A 117 -17.58 5.05 3.30
N PHE A 118 -18.49 4.11 3.51
CA PHE A 118 -19.46 3.78 2.49
C PHE A 118 -20.29 5.02 2.10
N SER A 119 -20.39 5.27 0.81
CA SER A 119 -21.26 6.28 0.20
C SER A 119 -22.30 5.59 -0.67
N PHE A 120 -23.54 6.02 -0.54
CA PHE A 120 -24.64 5.53 -1.38
C PHE A 120 -24.54 6.08 -2.80
N GLU A 121 -24.51 5.17 -3.78
CA GLU A 121 -24.48 5.54 -5.20
C GLU A 121 -25.63 4.88 -5.95
N PRO A 122 -26.55 5.67 -6.54
CA PRO A 122 -27.63 5.15 -7.36
C PRO A 122 -27.13 4.31 -8.54
N GLY A 123 -27.86 3.25 -8.89
CA GLY A 123 -27.53 2.40 -10.04
C GLY A 123 -26.41 1.37 -9.79
N THR A 124 -25.82 1.34 -8.61
CA THR A 124 -24.83 0.32 -8.20
C THR A 124 -25.53 -0.94 -7.67
N THR A 125 -24.77 -2.03 -7.58
CA THR A 125 -25.27 -3.30 -6.98
C THR A 125 -25.57 -3.18 -5.49
N SER A 126 -25.04 -2.17 -4.80
CA SER A 126 -25.32 -1.87 -3.40
C SER A 126 -26.55 -0.95 -3.21
N ALA A 127 -27.02 -0.27 -4.24
CA ALA A 127 -28.14 0.66 -4.13
C ALA A 127 -29.41 0.07 -3.47
N PRO A 128 -29.82 -1.20 -3.74
CA PRO A 128 -30.98 -1.80 -3.07
C PRO A 128 -30.80 -1.99 -1.55
N LEU A 129 -29.56 -1.94 -1.05
CA LEU A 129 -29.25 -2.07 0.40
C LEU A 129 -29.42 -0.74 1.15
N GLY A 130 -29.53 0.38 0.43
CA GLY A 130 -29.58 1.71 1.02
C GLY A 130 -28.30 2.09 1.76
N ASP A 131 -28.45 2.99 2.71
CA ASP A 131 -27.35 3.44 3.59
C ASP A 131 -27.81 3.45 5.07
N PRO A 132 -28.00 2.25 5.67
CA PRO A 132 -28.58 2.12 7.01
C PRO A 132 -27.60 2.42 8.15
N VAL A 133 -26.29 2.48 7.88
CA VAL A 133 -25.30 2.76 8.93
C VAL A 133 -25.21 4.27 9.16
N PRO A 134 -25.47 4.78 10.38
CA PRO A 134 -25.45 6.22 10.66
C PRO A 134 -24.09 6.85 10.36
N ALA A 135 -24.08 8.06 9.82
CA ALA A 135 -22.86 8.78 9.48
C ALA A 135 -21.87 8.92 10.67
N PRO A 136 -22.30 9.20 11.92
CA PRO A 136 -21.37 9.23 13.07
C PRO A 136 -20.68 7.87 13.32
N VAL A 137 -21.38 6.74 13.10
CA VAL A 137 -20.80 5.40 13.25
C VAL A 137 -19.75 5.13 12.17
N LYS A 138 -20.02 5.54 10.92
CA LYS A 138 -19.03 5.43 9.84
C LYS A 138 -17.79 6.25 10.14
N GLN A 139 -17.98 7.47 10.61
CA GLN A 139 -16.89 8.37 10.97
C GLN A 139 -16.04 7.78 12.10
N GLU A 140 -16.66 7.31 13.19
CA GLU A 140 -15.96 6.65 14.29
C GLU A 140 -15.15 5.44 13.82
N ARG A 141 -15.75 4.55 13.00
CA ARG A 141 -15.06 3.37 12.48
C ARG A 141 -13.87 3.75 11.59
N PHE A 142 -14.05 4.77 10.75
CA PHE A 142 -12.98 5.30 9.91
C PHE A 142 -11.81 5.83 10.76
N GLU A 143 -12.10 6.70 11.73
CA GLU A 143 -11.09 7.30 12.60
C GLU A 143 -10.32 6.23 13.37
N ARG A 144 -11.01 5.31 14.02
CA ARG A 144 -10.38 4.20 14.78
C ARG A 144 -9.49 3.33 13.91
N LEU A 145 -9.90 3.04 12.67
CA LEU A 145 -9.08 2.25 11.75
C LEU A 145 -7.82 3.01 11.33
N MET A 146 -7.93 4.31 11.07
CA MET A 146 -6.77 5.14 10.71
C MET A 146 -5.84 5.40 11.89
N GLU A 147 -6.38 5.57 13.09
CA GLU A 147 -5.60 5.66 14.33
C GLU A 147 -4.82 4.38 14.63
N LEU A 148 -5.38 3.20 14.33
CA LEU A 148 -4.68 1.94 14.40
C LEU A 148 -3.55 1.85 13.37
N GLN A 149 -3.82 2.25 12.12
CA GLN A 149 -2.85 2.12 11.02
C GLN A 149 -1.67 3.08 11.16
N GLN A 150 -1.87 4.27 11.68
CA GLN A 150 -0.81 5.29 11.76
C GLN A 150 0.45 4.81 12.50
N PRO A 151 0.39 4.25 13.73
CA PRO A 151 1.57 3.71 14.39
C PRO A 151 2.15 2.47 13.69
N ILE A 152 1.32 1.66 13.02
CA ILE A 152 1.80 0.53 12.21
C ILE A 152 2.67 1.05 11.07
N SER A 153 2.18 2.01 10.30
CA SER A 153 2.93 2.63 9.19
C SER A 153 4.22 3.29 9.68
N LEU A 154 4.18 3.97 10.83
CA LEU A 154 5.38 4.55 11.45
C LEU A 154 6.42 3.49 11.80
N GLN A 155 6.02 2.38 12.44
CA GLN A 155 6.95 1.30 12.80
C GLN A 155 7.56 0.63 11.56
N VAL A 156 6.75 0.42 10.52
CA VAL A 156 7.24 -0.09 9.23
C VAL A 156 8.27 0.89 8.65
N ASN A 157 7.97 2.18 8.59
CA ASN A 157 8.89 3.20 8.08
C ASN A 157 10.18 3.29 8.92
N GLN A 158 10.10 3.19 10.24
CA GLN A 158 11.26 3.17 11.14
C GLN A 158 12.21 2.02 10.85
N SER A 159 11.72 0.86 10.38
CA SER A 159 12.56 -0.28 10.01
C SER A 159 13.46 -0.03 8.79
N TYR A 160 13.21 1.06 8.07
CA TYR A 160 14.03 1.50 6.94
C TYR A 160 15.10 2.53 7.31
N VAL A 161 15.07 3.11 8.51
CA VAL A 161 16.11 4.01 8.96
C VAL A 161 17.46 3.29 8.99
N GLY A 162 18.46 3.89 8.34
CA GLY A 162 19.79 3.30 8.13
C GLY A 162 19.93 2.43 6.88
N LYS A 163 18.83 2.08 6.18
CA LYS A 163 18.89 1.42 4.86
C LYS A 163 19.11 2.44 3.74
N THR A 164 19.57 1.97 2.60
CA THR A 164 19.63 2.74 1.35
C THR A 164 18.51 2.28 0.44
N LEU A 165 17.72 3.23 -0.06
CA LEU A 165 16.65 2.99 -1.04
C LEU A 165 16.96 3.74 -2.33
N ASP A 166 16.62 3.15 -3.45
CA ASP A 166 16.57 3.86 -4.72
C ASP A 166 15.31 4.73 -4.74
N VAL A 167 15.47 6.01 -5.05
CA VAL A 167 14.41 7.02 -5.04
C VAL A 167 14.35 7.72 -6.39
N LEU A 168 13.20 7.67 -7.05
CA LEU A 168 12.91 8.46 -8.23
C LEU A 168 12.63 9.91 -7.80
N VAL A 169 13.47 10.82 -8.23
CA VAL A 169 13.35 12.26 -7.91
C VAL A 169 12.27 12.91 -8.77
N GLU A 170 11.28 13.52 -8.13
CA GLU A 170 10.12 14.12 -8.80
C GLU A 170 10.07 15.65 -8.68
N GLY A 171 10.78 16.20 -7.69
CA GLY A 171 10.79 17.63 -7.45
C GLY A 171 11.97 18.10 -6.64
N PHE A 172 12.15 19.42 -6.61
CA PHE A 172 13.13 20.10 -5.76
C PHE A 172 12.55 21.43 -5.29
N ASP A 173 12.53 21.65 -4.01
CA ASP A 173 12.07 22.88 -3.37
C ASP A 173 12.86 23.19 -2.10
N ASN A 174 13.23 24.46 -1.90
CA ASN A 174 13.87 24.97 -0.68
C ASN A 174 15.08 24.14 -0.18
N GLY A 175 15.91 23.62 -1.09
CA GLY A 175 17.10 22.86 -0.72
C GLY A 175 16.86 21.37 -0.51
N ILE A 176 15.62 20.89 -0.66
CA ILE A 176 15.19 19.52 -0.47
C ILE A 176 14.72 18.95 -1.81
N SER A 177 15.25 17.81 -2.22
CA SER A 177 14.68 17.01 -3.29
C SER A 177 13.55 16.14 -2.76
N ILE A 178 12.50 15.98 -3.55
CA ILE A 178 11.31 15.17 -3.21
C ILE A 178 11.23 14.04 -4.22
N GLY A 179 10.99 12.82 -3.74
CA GLY A 179 10.86 11.67 -4.63
C GLY A 179 10.09 10.53 -4.01
N ARG A 180 10.00 9.43 -4.73
CA ARG A 180 9.34 8.19 -4.31
C ARG A 180 10.31 7.02 -4.36
N SER A 181 10.23 6.16 -3.36
CA SER A 181 10.87 4.84 -3.41
C SER A 181 9.95 3.81 -4.09
N TYR A 182 10.44 2.57 -4.23
CA TYR A 182 9.61 1.47 -4.71
C TYR A 182 8.35 1.26 -3.83
N ARG A 183 8.38 1.71 -2.58
CA ARG A 183 7.32 1.53 -1.57
C ARG A 183 6.15 2.50 -1.73
N ASP A 184 6.29 3.51 -2.58
CA ASP A 184 5.37 4.64 -2.63
C ASP A 184 4.78 4.77 -4.04
N ALA A 185 3.47 4.55 -4.18
CA ALA A 185 2.75 4.80 -5.41
C ALA A 185 2.50 6.30 -5.62
N PRO A 186 2.47 6.78 -6.87
CA PRO A 186 2.24 8.19 -7.17
C PRO A 186 0.91 8.68 -6.58
N GLU A 187 0.92 9.87 -5.96
CA GLU A 187 -0.26 10.62 -5.52
C GLU A 187 -1.07 10.02 -4.36
N ILE A 188 -0.83 8.76 -3.99
CA ILE A 188 -1.65 8.06 -2.99
C ILE A 188 -0.87 7.54 -1.77
N ASP A 189 0.45 7.42 -1.86
CA ASP A 189 1.31 6.99 -0.75
C ASP A 189 2.20 8.16 -0.29
N GLY A 190 3.18 7.85 0.56
CA GLY A 190 4.13 8.84 1.06
C GLY A 190 5.21 9.21 0.07
N MET A 191 6.14 10.03 0.53
CA MET A 191 7.29 10.50 -0.22
C MET A 191 8.59 10.34 0.57
N VAL A 192 9.71 10.49 -0.13
CA VAL A 192 11.04 10.58 0.46
C VAL A 192 11.54 12.01 0.31
N LEU A 193 11.78 12.69 1.44
CA LEU A 193 12.38 14.02 1.50
C LEU A 193 13.90 13.86 1.60
N ILE A 194 14.63 14.33 0.59
CA ILE A 194 16.07 14.09 0.43
C ILE A 194 16.83 15.38 0.68
N GLU A 195 17.73 15.38 1.67
CA GLU A 195 18.63 16.51 1.88
C GLU A 195 19.56 16.69 0.67
N GLY A 196 19.59 17.90 0.12
CA GLY A 196 20.39 18.26 -1.03
C GLY A 196 19.65 18.21 -2.36
N LYS A 197 20.37 18.57 -3.42
CA LYS A 197 19.85 18.68 -4.78
C LYS A 197 20.16 17.44 -5.60
N ALA A 198 19.14 16.76 -6.07
CA ALA A 198 19.21 15.73 -7.09
C ALA A 198 18.45 16.17 -8.36
N LYS A 199 18.78 15.58 -9.49
CA LYS A 199 18.13 15.94 -10.76
C LYS A 199 16.78 15.23 -10.87
N VAL A 200 15.73 16.00 -11.17
CA VAL A 200 14.39 15.46 -11.41
C VAL A 200 14.41 14.49 -12.59
N GLY A 201 13.79 13.34 -12.40
CA GLY A 201 13.74 12.22 -13.34
C GLY A 201 14.82 11.17 -13.12
N ASP A 202 15.84 11.43 -12.31
CA ASP A 202 16.86 10.44 -11.99
C ASP A 202 16.40 9.53 -10.83
N ILE A 203 16.81 8.27 -10.85
CA ILE A 203 16.73 7.34 -9.71
C ILE A 203 18.06 7.39 -8.98
N VAL A 204 18.03 7.78 -7.71
CA VAL A 204 19.23 8.01 -6.90
C VAL A 204 19.22 7.20 -5.60
N PRO A 205 20.37 6.66 -5.17
CA PRO A 205 20.46 5.95 -3.89
C PRO A 205 20.43 6.95 -2.73
N VAL A 206 19.46 6.79 -1.84
CA VAL A 206 19.22 7.64 -0.66
C VAL A 206 19.34 6.82 0.60
N ARG A 207 20.23 7.22 1.50
CA ARG A 207 20.31 6.65 2.85
C ARG A 207 19.21 7.26 3.70
N ILE A 208 18.32 6.43 4.20
CA ILE A 208 17.20 6.86 5.05
C ILE A 208 17.74 7.26 6.43
N THR A 209 17.44 8.48 6.87
CA THR A 209 17.90 9.06 8.13
C THR A 209 16.79 9.24 9.15
N GLY A 210 15.53 9.28 8.70
CA GLY A 210 14.38 9.43 9.58
C GLY A 210 13.10 8.89 8.96
N ALA A 211 12.07 8.76 9.79
CA ALA A 211 10.78 8.22 9.41
C ALA A 211 9.64 8.97 10.09
N MET A 212 8.61 9.27 9.33
CA MET A 212 7.30 9.74 9.77
C MET A 212 6.26 8.65 9.51
N ALA A 213 5.02 8.87 9.91
CA ALA A 213 3.96 7.86 9.72
C ALA A 213 3.81 7.46 8.24
N TYR A 214 3.93 8.41 7.33
CA TYR A 214 3.73 8.14 5.89
C TYR A 214 4.96 8.42 5.04
N ASP A 215 5.84 9.32 5.47
CA ASP A 215 7.00 9.78 4.71
C ASP A 215 8.33 9.30 5.32
N LEU A 216 9.38 9.34 4.51
CA LEU A 216 10.75 9.10 4.92
C LEU A 216 11.59 10.36 4.72
N THR A 217 12.65 10.50 5.50
CA THR A 217 13.70 11.49 5.24
C THR A 217 15.02 10.78 4.98
N GLY A 218 15.87 11.37 4.17
CA GLY A 218 17.15 10.77 3.83
C GLY A 218 18.15 11.75 3.25
N ALA A 219 19.34 11.27 2.98
CA ALA A 219 20.41 12.00 2.33
C ALA A 219 20.99 11.20 1.17
N LEU A 220 21.45 11.90 0.14
CA LEU A 220 22.17 11.27 -0.98
C LEU A 220 23.40 10.51 -0.46
N THR A 221 23.60 9.29 -0.95
CA THR A 221 24.85 8.59 -0.64
C THR A 221 26.02 9.27 -1.35
N GLN A 222 27.17 9.42 -0.65
CA GLN A 222 28.33 10.18 -1.13
C GLN A 222 28.90 9.75 -2.49
N SER A 223 28.46 8.63 -3.06
CA SER A 223 28.91 8.15 -4.38
C SER A 223 28.50 9.07 -5.55
N LEU A 224 27.53 9.98 -5.35
CA LEU A 224 27.06 10.92 -6.40
C LEU A 224 27.66 12.32 -6.27
N ILE A 225 28.46 12.62 -5.26
CA ILE A 225 29.22 13.86 -5.14
C ILE A 225 30.58 13.68 -5.87
N LYS A 226 30.55 13.29 -7.15
CA LYS A 226 31.66 13.57 -8.06
C LYS A 226 31.27 14.80 -8.86
N LEU A 227 31.98 15.89 -8.53
CA LEU A 227 32.02 17.19 -9.19
C LEU A 227 32.05 17.08 -10.72
#